data_67ab987a4afee20facc0dac78a0d0a9b
#
_entry.id   67ab987a4afee20facc0dac78a0d0a9b
#
_cell.length_a   1.000
_cell.length_b   1.000
_cell.length_c   1.000
_cell.angle_alpha   90.00
_cell.angle_beta   90.00
_cell.angle_gamma   90.00
#
_symmetry.space_group_name_H-M   'P 1'
#
loop_
_entity.id
_entity.type
_entity.pdbx_description
1 polymer ?
#
loop_
_entity_poly.entity_id
_entity_poly.type
_entity_poly.pdbx_seq_one_letter_code
_entity_poly.pdbx_strand_id
1 'polypeptide(L)'
;AQARLLALAFPLPATTLPVAASVGHYLVEDVVAKRTQPAADLSAMDGYAIQFADMPGPWRVIGESAAGRQFDGQLSTSRAVRIFTGAHVPAGADSILIQEEAGRHSDTLTLTGAGPPGAGAHIRRKGTDFSEGDRLLEAGMRLTAGPIGAAIMAGFGELRVGGRPKVSIIGSGDELLSPGEPCDAAHIPSSNNIMLAAMLDGLPCDTVDQGIVADNLDDLENAFSSCA
;
A
#
# COMPACT_ATOMS: atom_id res chain seq x y z
N ALA A 1 21.96 14.24 -26.38
CA ALA A 1 22.08 14.96 -25.09
C ALA A 1 21.65 14.10 -23.94
N GLN A 2 20.37 13.60 -23.87
CA GLN A 2 19.81 12.85 -22.76
C GLN A 2 20.61 11.59 -22.38
N ALA A 3 21.01 10.76 -23.34
CA ALA A 3 21.79 9.55 -23.07
C ALA A 3 23.17 9.86 -22.41
N ARG A 4 23.78 10.99 -22.75
CA ARG A 4 25.03 11.43 -22.10
C ARG A 4 24.80 11.88 -20.66
N LEU A 5 23.71 12.56 -20.38
CA LEU A 5 23.32 12.96 -19.00
C LEU A 5 23.02 11.75 -18.14
N LEU A 6 22.22 10.80 -18.64
CA LEU A 6 21.89 9.56 -17.92
C LEU A 6 23.14 8.71 -17.64
N ALA A 7 24.15 8.72 -18.53
CA ALA A 7 25.40 7.99 -18.31
C ALA A 7 26.25 8.58 -17.17
N LEU A 8 26.00 9.82 -16.75
CA LEU A 8 26.68 10.46 -15.62
C LEU A 8 25.94 10.22 -14.29
N ALA A 9 24.70 9.73 -14.35
CA ALA A 9 23.91 9.45 -13.15
C ALA A 9 24.42 8.17 -12.46
N PHE A 10 24.55 8.21 -11.16
CA PHE A 10 24.88 7.06 -10.34
C PHE A 10 23.83 6.94 -9.21
N PRO A 11 23.51 5.71 -8.79
CA PRO A 11 22.58 5.52 -7.70
C PRO A 11 23.09 6.13 -6.40
N LEU A 12 22.23 6.86 -5.70
CA LEU A 12 22.52 7.32 -4.35
C LEU A 12 22.59 6.13 -3.38
N PRO A 13 23.31 6.27 -2.25
CA PRO A 13 23.37 5.22 -1.24
C PRO A 13 21.99 4.79 -0.81
N ALA A 14 21.81 3.46 -0.73
CA ALA A 14 20.57 2.89 -0.23
C ALA A 14 20.47 3.02 1.30
N THR A 15 19.26 3.22 1.81
CA THR A 15 18.96 3.25 3.24
C THR A 15 17.76 2.37 3.54
N THR A 16 17.66 1.92 4.78
CA THR A 16 16.48 1.21 5.27
C THR A 16 15.61 2.18 6.04
N LEU A 17 14.35 2.29 5.65
CA LEU A 17 13.38 3.15 6.28
C LEU A 17 12.15 2.36 6.74
N PRO A 18 11.48 2.76 7.83
CA PRO A 18 10.14 2.29 8.14
C PRO A 18 9.22 2.47 6.94
N VAL A 19 8.31 1.52 6.68
CA VAL A 19 7.42 1.55 5.52
C VAL A 19 6.67 2.88 5.42
N ALA A 20 6.21 3.44 6.54
CA ALA A 20 5.52 4.73 6.57
C ALA A 20 6.39 5.91 6.09
N ALA A 21 7.71 5.86 6.34
CA ALA A 21 8.67 6.87 5.91
C ALA A 21 9.18 6.65 4.48
N SER A 22 8.87 5.50 3.87
CA SER A 22 9.36 5.13 2.53
C SER A 22 8.51 5.71 1.38
N VAL A 23 7.41 6.39 1.69
CA VAL A 23 6.51 6.98 0.67
C VAL A 23 7.29 7.95 -0.23
N GLY A 24 7.13 7.77 -1.55
CA GLY A 24 7.78 8.61 -2.56
C GLY A 24 9.21 8.18 -2.93
N HIS A 25 9.86 7.33 -2.13
CA HIS A 25 11.16 6.74 -2.47
C HIS A 25 11.04 5.67 -3.55
N TYR A 26 12.19 5.22 -4.08
CA TYR A 26 12.30 4.10 -5.00
C TYR A 26 12.92 2.88 -4.29
N LEU A 27 12.35 1.70 -4.52
CA LEU A 27 12.90 0.44 -4.05
C LEU A 27 14.28 0.18 -4.69
N VAL A 28 15.22 -0.35 -3.92
CA VAL A 28 16.53 -0.81 -4.45
C VAL A 28 16.60 -2.33 -4.58
N GLU A 29 15.61 -3.05 -4.06
CA GLU A 29 15.50 -4.50 -4.15
C GLU A 29 14.03 -4.91 -4.30
N ASP A 30 13.79 -6.13 -4.78
CA ASP A 30 12.44 -6.68 -4.92
C ASP A 30 11.80 -6.92 -3.55
N VAL A 31 10.47 -6.72 -3.47
CA VAL A 31 9.67 -7.11 -2.31
C VAL A 31 9.06 -8.48 -2.57
N VAL A 32 9.58 -9.48 -1.89
CA VAL A 32 9.11 -10.87 -1.94
C VAL A 32 8.26 -11.14 -0.70
N ALA A 33 7.05 -11.65 -0.88
CA ALA A 33 6.10 -11.88 0.19
C ALA A 33 6.66 -12.81 1.28
N LYS A 34 6.64 -12.37 2.54
CA LYS A 34 7.06 -13.12 3.72
C LYS A 34 5.92 -13.94 4.33
N ARG A 35 4.74 -13.85 3.77
CA ARG A 35 3.52 -14.54 4.23
C ARG A 35 2.55 -14.72 3.07
N THR A 36 1.61 -15.65 3.25
CA THR A 36 0.49 -15.86 2.33
C THR A 36 -0.70 -15.00 2.74
N GLN A 37 -1.43 -14.44 1.77
CA GLN A 37 -2.62 -13.62 2.00
C GLN A 37 -3.80 -14.06 1.11
N PRO A 38 -4.99 -14.33 1.69
CA PRO A 38 -5.21 -14.53 3.12
C PRO A 38 -4.46 -15.77 3.64
N ALA A 39 -4.16 -15.78 4.94
CA ALA A 39 -3.38 -16.85 5.56
C ALA A 39 -4.17 -18.17 5.72
N ALA A 40 -5.49 -18.11 5.62
CA ALA A 40 -6.40 -19.26 5.68
C ALA A 40 -7.63 -18.98 4.81
N ASP A 41 -8.48 -19.98 4.61
CA ASP A 41 -9.79 -19.81 3.99
C ASP A 41 -10.69 -18.93 4.87
N LEU A 42 -11.25 -17.87 4.27
CA LEU A 42 -12.09 -16.89 4.96
C LEU A 42 -13.49 -16.87 4.36
N SER A 43 -14.50 -16.57 5.18
CA SER A 43 -15.83 -16.29 4.66
C SER A 43 -15.85 -14.99 3.85
N ALA A 44 -16.45 -15.03 2.67
CA ALA A 44 -16.71 -13.85 1.86
C ALA A 44 -18.06 -13.17 2.22
N MET A 45 -18.90 -13.80 3.04
CA MET A 45 -20.25 -13.36 3.37
C MET A 45 -20.54 -13.60 4.84
N ASP A 46 -21.52 -12.88 5.38
CA ASP A 46 -22.12 -13.20 6.66
C ASP A 46 -23.12 -14.34 6.50
N GLY A 47 -23.05 -15.33 7.38
CA GLY A 47 -23.92 -16.51 7.24
C GLY A 47 -23.55 -17.64 8.18
N TYR A 48 -23.60 -18.83 7.65
CA TYR A 48 -23.34 -20.08 8.39
C TYR A 48 -22.41 -20.98 7.57
N ALA A 49 -21.30 -21.37 8.17
CA ALA A 49 -20.40 -22.39 7.61
C ALA A 49 -21.07 -23.75 7.75
N ILE A 50 -21.20 -24.49 6.64
CA ILE A 50 -21.85 -25.78 6.51
C ILE A 50 -20.99 -26.74 5.67
N GLN A 51 -21.34 -28.02 5.72
CA GLN A 51 -20.95 -28.98 4.67
C GLN A 51 -22.00 -28.94 3.55
N PHE A 52 -21.58 -28.69 2.32
CA PHE A 52 -22.51 -28.63 1.18
C PHE A 52 -23.28 -29.93 0.99
N ALA A 53 -22.67 -31.07 1.30
CA ALA A 53 -23.30 -32.40 1.24
C ALA A 53 -24.50 -32.56 2.18
N ASP A 54 -24.65 -31.70 3.19
CA ASP A 54 -25.79 -31.71 4.14
C ASP A 54 -27.00 -30.89 3.65
N MET A 55 -26.92 -30.30 2.46
CA MET A 55 -28.06 -29.59 1.87
C MET A 55 -29.25 -30.50 1.64
N PRO A 56 -30.49 -30.02 1.89
CA PRO A 56 -30.90 -28.68 2.31
C PRO A 56 -30.99 -28.49 3.84
N GLY A 57 -30.37 -29.33 4.63
CA GLY A 57 -30.45 -29.31 6.08
C GLY A 57 -31.63 -30.13 6.65
N PRO A 58 -32.18 -29.82 7.87
CA PRO A 58 -31.75 -28.74 8.77
C PRO A 58 -30.42 -29.00 9.48
N TRP A 59 -29.78 -27.92 9.99
CA TRP A 59 -28.55 -28.00 10.76
C TRP A 59 -28.73 -27.51 12.20
N ARG A 60 -27.87 -27.98 13.09
CA ARG A 60 -27.75 -27.43 14.43
C ARG A 60 -26.58 -26.45 14.48
N VAL A 61 -26.81 -25.21 14.91
CA VAL A 61 -25.76 -24.20 15.14
C VAL A 61 -25.03 -24.54 16.44
N ILE A 62 -23.71 -24.78 16.33
CA ILE A 62 -22.87 -25.26 17.44
C ILE A 62 -21.85 -24.23 17.94
N GLY A 63 -21.75 -23.07 17.31
CA GLY A 63 -20.82 -22.03 17.70
C GLY A 63 -20.78 -20.89 16.71
N GLU A 64 -19.75 -20.07 16.87
CA GLU A 64 -19.53 -18.86 16.09
C GLU A 64 -18.06 -18.69 15.73
N SER A 65 -17.76 -18.23 14.51
CA SER A 65 -16.45 -17.80 14.04
C SER A 65 -16.52 -16.35 13.59
N ALA A 66 -15.74 -15.49 14.20
CA ALA A 66 -15.65 -14.06 13.89
C ALA A 66 -14.22 -13.65 13.57
N ALA A 67 -14.03 -12.50 12.94
CA ALA A 67 -12.70 -11.96 12.68
C ALA A 67 -11.91 -11.80 13.99
N GLY A 68 -10.71 -12.38 14.04
CA GLY A 68 -9.88 -12.40 15.24
C GLY A 68 -10.32 -13.39 16.34
N ARG A 69 -11.45 -14.09 16.18
CA ARG A 69 -11.96 -15.12 17.11
C ARG A 69 -12.53 -16.29 16.32
N GLN A 70 -11.67 -17.23 15.98
CA GLN A 70 -12.06 -18.40 15.22
C GLN A 70 -12.79 -19.45 16.09
N PHE A 71 -13.59 -20.28 15.43
CA PHE A 71 -14.18 -21.46 16.04
C PHE A 71 -13.15 -22.59 16.15
N ASP A 72 -12.88 -23.06 17.36
CA ASP A 72 -11.82 -24.06 17.63
C ASP A 72 -12.28 -25.52 17.42
N GLY A 73 -13.49 -25.74 16.94
CA GLY A 73 -14.05 -27.08 16.72
C GLY A 73 -13.93 -27.53 15.26
N GLN A 74 -14.29 -28.81 15.05
CA GLN A 74 -14.49 -29.37 13.73
C GLN A 74 -15.99 -29.51 13.43
N LEU A 75 -16.39 -29.07 12.25
CA LEU A 75 -17.76 -29.24 11.77
C LEU A 75 -17.99 -30.70 11.38
N SER A 76 -19.07 -31.27 11.90
CA SER A 76 -19.57 -32.61 11.54
C SER A 76 -20.94 -32.48 10.84
N THR A 77 -21.39 -33.60 10.26
CA THR A 77 -22.67 -33.70 9.53
C THR A 77 -23.85 -33.10 10.32
N SER A 78 -24.72 -32.38 9.60
CA SER A 78 -25.91 -31.69 10.12
C SER A 78 -25.58 -30.61 11.19
N ARG A 79 -24.38 -30.07 11.19
CA ARG A 79 -23.97 -28.96 12.04
C ARG A 79 -23.65 -27.72 11.22
N ALA A 80 -23.81 -26.56 11.83
CA ALA A 80 -23.43 -25.26 11.28
C ALA A 80 -22.71 -24.41 12.32
N VAL A 81 -21.84 -23.52 11.85
CA VAL A 81 -21.20 -22.51 12.70
C VAL A 81 -21.57 -21.14 12.15
N ARG A 82 -22.11 -20.25 13.01
CA ARG A 82 -22.32 -18.85 12.62
C ARG A 82 -20.99 -18.25 12.21
N ILE A 83 -20.95 -17.57 11.05
CA ILE A 83 -19.73 -17.01 10.52
C ILE A 83 -19.96 -15.60 9.97
N PHE A 84 -18.96 -14.74 10.11
CA PHE A 84 -18.96 -13.38 9.59
C PHE A 84 -17.91 -13.21 8.49
N THR A 85 -18.14 -12.23 7.63
CA THR A 85 -17.19 -11.88 6.56
C THR A 85 -15.79 -11.65 7.13
N GLY A 86 -14.79 -12.26 6.51
CA GLY A 86 -13.40 -12.20 6.96
C GLY A 86 -13.03 -13.15 8.10
N ALA A 87 -13.99 -13.89 8.67
CA ALA A 87 -13.72 -14.91 9.67
C ALA A 87 -13.17 -16.20 9.04
N HIS A 88 -12.35 -16.93 9.79
CA HIS A 88 -11.82 -18.23 9.38
C HIS A 88 -12.95 -19.26 9.20
N VAL A 89 -12.92 -19.93 8.05
CA VAL A 89 -13.82 -21.06 7.80
C VAL A 89 -13.45 -22.22 8.73
N PRO A 90 -14.40 -22.73 9.54
CA PRO A 90 -14.13 -23.84 10.45
C PRO A 90 -13.67 -25.09 9.71
N ALA A 91 -12.80 -25.87 10.33
CA ALA A 91 -12.40 -27.17 9.82
C ALA A 91 -13.63 -28.08 9.60
N GLY A 92 -13.71 -28.73 8.42
CA GLY A 92 -14.81 -29.57 8.03
C GLY A 92 -15.96 -28.83 7.33
N ALA A 93 -15.98 -27.51 7.32
CA ALA A 93 -16.89 -26.74 6.46
C ALA A 93 -16.30 -26.57 5.07
N ASP A 94 -17.13 -26.56 4.04
CA ASP A 94 -16.73 -26.38 2.66
C ASP A 94 -17.57 -25.32 1.91
N SER A 95 -18.60 -24.78 2.55
CA SER A 95 -19.50 -23.78 1.95
C SER A 95 -20.07 -22.85 3.00
N ILE A 96 -20.48 -21.64 2.57
CA ILE A 96 -21.18 -20.68 3.41
C ILE A 96 -22.61 -20.53 2.89
N LEU A 97 -23.59 -20.81 3.75
CA LEU A 97 -24.99 -20.43 3.56
C LEU A 97 -25.12 -18.97 4.00
N ILE A 98 -25.47 -18.09 3.07
CA ILE A 98 -25.63 -16.66 3.38
C ILE A 98 -26.83 -16.45 4.32
N GLN A 99 -26.72 -15.45 5.20
CA GLN A 99 -27.73 -15.23 6.24
C GLN A 99 -29.12 -14.88 5.70
N GLU A 100 -29.19 -14.27 4.51
CA GLU A 100 -30.42 -13.89 3.82
C GLU A 100 -31.24 -15.10 3.34
N GLU A 101 -30.58 -16.25 3.20
CA GLU A 101 -31.21 -17.50 2.77
C GLU A 101 -31.34 -18.52 3.90
N ALA A 102 -31.14 -18.05 5.14
CA ALA A 102 -31.13 -18.88 6.33
C ALA A 102 -32.19 -18.44 7.34
N GLY A 103 -33.03 -19.37 7.75
CA GLY A 103 -33.96 -19.20 8.89
C GLY A 103 -33.38 -19.84 10.15
N ARG A 104 -33.21 -19.07 11.24
CA ARG A 104 -32.77 -19.62 12.53
C ARG A 104 -33.83 -19.49 13.61
N HIS A 105 -34.11 -20.59 14.24
CA HIS A 105 -34.96 -20.64 15.45
C HIS A 105 -34.18 -21.38 16.56
N SER A 106 -33.80 -20.63 17.59
CA SER A 106 -32.88 -21.13 18.63
C SER A 106 -31.57 -21.66 18.04
N ASP A 107 -31.27 -22.95 18.19
CA ASP A 107 -30.11 -23.62 17.62
C ASP A 107 -30.39 -24.30 16.28
N THR A 108 -31.62 -24.30 15.81
CA THR A 108 -31.98 -24.94 14.53
C THR A 108 -31.87 -23.93 13.40
N LEU A 109 -31.10 -24.30 12.36
CA LEU A 109 -30.93 -23.55 11.13
C LEU A 109 -31.64 -24.30 9.99
N THR A 110 -32.41 -23.57 9.20
CA THR A 110 -33.12 -24.09 8.02
C THR A 110 -32.81 -23.23 6.81
N LEU A 111 -32.86 -23.85 5.64
CA LEU A 111 -32.77 -23.15 4.37
C LEU A 111 -34.12 -22.46 4.08
N THR A 112 -34.04 -21.16 3.65
CA THR A 112 -35.21 -20.38 3.23
C THR A 112 -35.13 -19.88 1.80
N GLY A 113 -33.97 -20.01 1.16
CA GLY A 113 -33.69 -19.60 -0.22
C GLY A 113 -33.12 -20.74 -1.07
N ALA A 114 -32.32 -20.39 -2.09
CA ALA A 114 -31.71 -21.35 -3.00
C ALA A 114 -30.51 -22.11 -2.38
N GLY A 115 -29.86 -21.46 -1.40
CA GLY A 115 -28.61 -21.96 -0.80
C GLY A 115 -27.37 -21.75 -1.67
N PRO A 116 -26.19 -22.14 -1.16
CA PRO A 116 -24.96 -22.03 -1.90
C PRO A 116 -25.01 -22.88 -3.18
N PRO A 117 -24.46 -22.37 -4.31
CA PRO A 117 -24.54 -23.06 -5.61
C PRO A 117 -23.64 -24.33 -5.71
N GLY A 118 -22.78 -24.56 -4.74
CA GLY A 118 -21.88 -25.71 -4.71
C GLY A 118 -20.86 -25.63 -3.58
N ALA A 119 -20.11 -26.70 -3.41
CA ALA A 119 -18.97 -26.70 -2.49
C ALA A 119 -17.95 -25.64 -2.88
N GLY A 120 -17.39 -24.93 -1.91
CA GLY A 120 -16.50 -23.79 -2.08
C GLY A 120 -17.22 -22.46 -2.20
N ALA A 121 -18.56 -22.42 -2.24
CA ALA A 121 -19.32 -21.19 -2.39
C ALA A 121 -19.07 -20.21 -1.22
N HIS A 122 -18.88 -18.93 -1.56
CA HIS A 122 -18.70 -17.83 -0.63
C HIS A 122 -17.46 -17.95 0.29
N ILE A 123 -16.46 -18.72 -0.14
CA ILE A 123 -15.18 -18.86 0.55
C ILE A 123 -14.08 -18.18 -0.27
N ARG A 124 -13.39 -17.24 0.36
CA ARG A 124 -12.15 -16.66 -0.16
C ARG A 124 -10.99 -17.56 0.26
N ARG A 125 -10.40 -18.23 -0.70
CA ARG A 125 -9.38 -19.24 -0.46
C ARG A 125 -8.06 -18.62 0.04
N LYS A 126 -7.35 -19.38 0.87
CA LYS A 126 -5.96 -19.09 1.25
C LYS A 126 -5.13 -18.79 0.01
N GLY A 127 -4.33 -17.72 0.05
CA GLY A 127 -3.42 -17.36 -1.03
C GLY A 127 -4.07 -16.74 -2.25
N THR A 128 -5.36 -16.36 -2.19
CA THR A 128 -6.05 -15.71 -3.34
C THR A 128 -5.37 -14.41 -3.77
N ASP A 129 -4.76 -13.66 -2.85
CA ASP A 129 -4.08 -12.41 -3.19
C ASP A 129 -2.64 -12.67 -3.62
N PHE A 130 -1.90 -13.42 -2.79
CA PHE A 130 -0.53 -13.86 -3.03
C PHE A 130 -0.12 -14.95 -2.04
N SER A 131 0.92 -15.69 -2.40
CA SER A 131 1.56 -16.69 -1.56
C SER A 131 2.92 -16.22 -1.06
N GLU A 132 3.37 -16.76 0.07
CA GLU A 132 4.75 -16.60 0.52
C GLU A 132 5.73 -16.99 -0.58
N GLY A 133 6.73 -16.15 -0.83
CA GLY A 133 7.70 -16.31 -1.91
C GLY A 133 7.33 -15.60 -3.21
N ASP A 134 6.10 -15.10 -3.38
CA ASP A 134 5.72 -14.33 -4.56
C ASP A 134 6.41 -12.97 -4.57
N ARG A 135 6.94 -12.58 -5.73
CA ARG A 135 7.49 -11.23 -5.95
C ARG A 135 6.34 -10.26 -6.22
N LEU A 136 6.11 -9.34 -5.28
CA LEU A 136 5.01 -8.39 -5.36
C LEU A 136 5.40 -7.03 -5.92
N LEU A 137 6.63 -6.56 -5.62
CA LEU A 137 7.15 -5.29 -6.11
C LEU A 137 8.57 -5.50 -6.63
N GLU A 138 8.93 -4.76 -7.67
CA GLU A 138 10.24 -4.83 -8.31
C GLU A 138 11.16 -3.69 -7.86
N ALA A 139 12.45 -3.95 -7.83
CA ALA A 139 13.46 -2.91 -7.65
C ALA A 139 13.27 -1.81 -8.71
N GLY A 140 13.48 -0.55 -8.32
CA GLY A 140 13.22 0.62 -9.16
C GLY A 140 11.78 1.11 -9.14
N MET A 141 10.86 0.41 -8.48
CA MET A 141 9.48 0.87 -8.34
C MET A 141 9.38 2.03 -7.34
N ARG A 142 8.62 3.07 -7.69
CA ARG A 142 8.28 4.17 -6.78
C ARG A 142 7.23 3.72 -5.77
N LEU A 143 7.47 4.00 -4.49
CA LEU A 143 6.58 3.66 -3.39
C LEU A 143 5.46 4.69 -3.25
N THR A 144 4.33 4.39 -3.89
CA THR A 144 3.06 5.11 -3.74
C THR A 144 2.13 4.33 -2.82
N ALA A 145 0.89 4.75 -2.65
CA ALA A 145 -0.08 4.13 -1.74
C ALA A 145 -0.27 2.62 -1.99
N GLY A 146 -0.40 2.19 -3.25
CA GLY A 146 -0.56 0.77 -3.60
C GLY A 146 0.65 -0.10 -3.21
N PRO A 147 1.86 0.21 -3.68
CA PRO A 147 3.08 -0.48 -3.28
C PRO A 147 3.31 -0.50 -1.76
N ILE A 148 3.06 0.59 -1.05
CA ILE A 148 3.15 0.64 0.42
C ILE A 148 2.17 -0.35 1.06
N GLY A 149 0.91 -0.35 0.63
CA GLY A 149 -0.10 -1.31 1.12
C GLY A 149 0.31 -2.76 0.85
N ALA A 150 0.80 -3.05 -0.36
CA ALA A 150 1.27 -4.38 -0.74
C ALA A 150 2.46 -4.83 0.12
N ALA A 151 3.43 -3.97 0.37
CA ALA A 151 4.59 -4.27 1.22
C ALA A 151 4.18 -4.60 2.67
N ILE A 152 3.25 -3.82 3.25
CA ILE A 152 2.71 -4.07 4.60
C ILE A 152 2.00 -5.43 4.64
N MET A 153 1.13 -5.70 3.67
CA MET A 153 0.40 -6.97 3.59
C MET A 153 1.33 -8.16 3.36
N ALA A 154 2.46 -7.94 2.65
CA ALA A 154 3.51 -8.93 2.45
C ALA A 154 4.36 -9.22 3.71
N GLY A 155 4.19 -8.44 4.80
CA GLY A 155 4.87 -8.64 6.08
C GLY A 155 6.12 -7.78 6.29
N PHE A 156 6.23 -6.63 5.60
CA PHE A 156 7.36 -5.72 5.77
C PHE A 156 6.99 -4.57 6.72
N GLY A 157 7.84 -4.32 7.71
CA GLY A 157 7.80 -3.13 8.58
C GLY A 157 8.77 -2.05 8.11
N GLU A 158 9.78 -2.44 7.34
CA GLU A 158 10.83 -1.58 6.80
C GLU A 158 11.13 -1.98 5.35
N LEU A 159 11.60 -1.03 4.55
CA LEU A 159 11.97 -1.22 3.15
C LEU A 159 13.33 -0.62 2.88
N ARG A 160 14.08 -1.26 1.98
CA ARG A 160 15.35 -0.75 1.49
C ARG A 160 15.12 0.12 0.26
N VAL A 161 15.44 1.40 0.37
CA VAL A 161 15.11 2.42 -0.62
C VAL A 161 16.35 3.22 -1.02
N GLY A 162 16.32 3.82 -2.20
CA GLY A 162 17.32 4.77 -2.66
C GLY A 162 17.23 6.09 -1.90
N GLY A 163 18.37 6.72 -1.68
CA GLY A 163 18.46 8.07 -1.12
C GLY A 163 17.76 9.08 -2.03
N ARG A 164 17.35 10.21 -1.45
CA ARG A 164 16.80 11.36 -2.19
C ARG A 164 17.92 12.32 -2.54
N PRO A 165 18.06 12.75 -3.80
CA PRO A 165 19.01 13.79 -4.15
C PRO A 165 18.59 15.12 -3.51
N LYS A 166 19.57 15.88 -3.03
CA LYS A 166 19.39 17.29 -2.67
C LYS A 166 19.53 18.14 -3.93
N VAL A 167 18.59 19.02 -4.17
CA VAL A 167 18.58 19.94 -5.29
C VAL A 167 18.51 21.35 -4.75
N SER A 168 19.60 22.11 -4.91
CA SER A 168 19.62 23.52 -4.55
C SER A 168 19.28 24.39 -5.75
N ILE A 169 18.39 25.35 -5.57
CA ILE A 169 17.98 26.33 -6.57
C ILE A 169 18.64 27.65 -6.21
N ILE A 170 19.39 28.24 -7.13
CA ILE A 170 20.04 29.52 -6.97
C ILE A 170 19.56 30.45 -8.08
N GLY A 171 18.97 31.58 -7.74
CA GLY A 171 18.71 32.68 -8.66
C GLY A 171 19.84 33.70 -8.54
N SER A 172 20.48 34.08 -9.65
CA SER A 172 21.52 35.11 -9.64
C SER A 172 21.19 36.19 -10.66
N GLY A 173 21.39 37.43 -10.27
CA GLY A 173 21.18 38.61 -11.08
C GLY A 173 20.87 39.84 -10.20
N ASP A 174 21.61 40.91 -10.41
CA ASP A 174 21.40 42.18 -9.68
C ASP A 174 20.10 42.88 -10.10
N GLU A 175 19.51 42.47 -11.25
CA GLU A 175 18.20 42.92 -11.73
C GLU A 175 17.01 42.21 -11.03
N LEU A 176 17.26 41.15 -10.27
CA LEU A 176 16.18 40.35 -9.69
C LEU A 176 15.67 40.93 -8.38
N LEU A 177 14.35 41.06 -8.29
CA LEU A 177 13.64 41.43 -7.06
C LEU A 177 12.74 40.26 -6.58
N SER A 178 12.45 40.28 -5.28
CA SER A 178 11.52 39.33 -4.72
C SER A 178 10.12 39.50 -5.31
N PRO A 179 9.36 38.39 -5.50
CA PRO A 179 8.00 38.48 -6.02
C PRO A 179 7.12 39.41 -5.19
N GLY A 180 6.44 40.35 -5.89
CA GLY A 180 5.57 41.35 -5.25
C GLY A 180 6.25 42.65 -4.89
N GLU A 181 7.58 42.76 -4.96
CA GLU A 181 8.28 44.04 -4.82
C GLU A 181 8.02 44.95 -6.04
N PRO A 182 7.89 46.26 -5.84
CA PRO A 182 7.76 47.21 -6.94
C PRO A 182 8.98 47.18 -7.85
N CYS A 183 8.78 46.96 -9.15
CA CYS A 183 9.85 46.92 -10.15
C CYS A 183 9.86 48.23 -10.95
N ASP A 184 11.04 48.80 -11.18
CA ASP A 184 11.28 49.83 -12.17
C ASP A 184 11.70 49.20 -13.53
N ALA A 185 12.16 50.05 -14.45
CA ALA A 185 12.55 49.61 -15.80
C ALA A 185 13.87 48.78 -15.81
N ALA A 186 14.64 48.79 -14.77
CA ALA A 186 15.93 48.08 -14.65
C ALA A 186 15.79 46.75 -13.90
N HIS A 187 14.66 46.48 -13.26
CA HIS A 187 14.48 45.30 -12.44
C HIS A 187 13.33 44.40 -12.92
N ILE A 188 13.40 43.10 -12.62
CA ILE A 188 12.38 42.12 -12.95
C ILE A 188 12.09 41.22 -11.72
N PRO A 189 10.85 40.74 -11.54
CA PRO A 189 10.55 39.78 -10.48
C PRO A 189 11.26 38.44 -10.70
N SER A 190 11.89 37.91 -9.68
CA SER A 190 12.50 36.57 -9.70
C SER A 190 11.39 35.51 -9.71
N SER A 191 11.11 34.93 -10.88
CA SER A 191 10.10 33.87 -11.07
C SER A 191 10.72 32.47 -11.15
N ASN A 192 11.99 32.38 -11.55
CA ASN A 192 12.63 31.10 -11.90
C ASN A 192 12.74 30.16 -10.71
N ASN A 193 13.12 30.65 -9.53
CA ASN A 193 13.30 29.82 -8.36
C ASN A 193 12.00 29.13 -7.96
N ILE A 194 10.89 29.89 -7.92
CA ILE A 194 9.56 29.37 -7.58
C ILE A 194 9.07 28.39 -8.65
N MET A 195 9.29 28.73 -9.93
CA MET A 195 8.92 27.86 -11.05
C MET A 195 9.69 26.53 -10.99
N LEU A 196 11.02 26.56 -10.77
CA LEU A 196 11.84 25.35 -10.65
C LEU A 196 11.45 24.54 -9.41
N ALA A 197 11.20 25.19 -8.27
CA ALA A 197 10.70 24.49 -7.07
C ALA A 197 9.37 23.77 -7.35
N ALA A 198 8.44 24.44 -8.03
CA ALA A 198 7.16 23.83 -8.43
C ALA A 198 7.32 22.67 -9.44
N MET A 199 8.31 22.74 -10.34
CA MET A 199 8.62 21.62 -11.26
C MET A 199 9.23 20.42 -10.54
N LEU A 200 9.95 20.63 -9.44
CA LEU A 200 10.55 19.60 -8.61
C LEU A 200 9.56 19.02 -7.59
N ASP A 201 8.47 19.72 -7.33
CA ASP A 201 7.42 19.23 -6.44
C ASP A 201 6.85 17.90 -6.95
N GLY A 202 6.71 16.96 -6.05
CA GLY A 202 6.29 15.58 -6.40
C GLY A 202 7.40 14.68 -7.00
N LEU A 203 8.62 15.18 -7.25
CA LEU A 203 9.79 14.34 -7.52
C LEU A 203 10.43 13.90 -6.19
N PRO A 204 11.08 12.72 -6.16
CA PRO A 204 11.72 12.22 -4.94
C PRO A 204 13.10 12.88 -4.70
N CYS A 205 13.09 14.17 -4.50
CA CYS A 205 14.27 14.98 -4.15
C CYS A 205 13.95 15.93 -2.99
N ASP A 206 14.98 16.38 -2.31
CA ASP A 206 14.90 17.41 -1.26
C ASP A 206 15.34 18.73 -1.87
N THR A 207 14.41 19.68 -2.02
CA THR A 207 14.68 20.97 -2.68
C THR A 207 14.98 22.03 -1.65
N VAL A 208 16.05 22.79 -1.86
CA VAL A 208 16.45 23.96 -1.07
C VAL A 208 16.53 25.17 -1.99
N ASP A 209 15.73 26.20 -1.72
CA ASP A 209 15.85 27.49 -2.41
C ASP A 209 16.84 28.38 -1.68
N GLN A 210 17.93 28.76 -2.34
CA GLN A 210 18.95 29.67 -1.80
C GLN A 210 18.57 31.15 -1.96
N GLY A 211 17.43 31.42 -2.61
CA GLY A 211 16.98 32.78 -2.88
C GLY A 211 17.71 33.46 -4.03
N ILE A 212 17.74 34.80 -3.99
CA ILE A 212 18.43 35.65 -4.95
C ILE A 212 19.84 35.93 -4.43
N VAL A 213 20.84 35.60 -5.20
CA VAL A 213 22.26 35.83 -4.90
C VAL A 213 22.78 36.92 -5.81
N ALA A 214 23.51 37.89 -5.25
CA ALA A 214 24.11 38.97 -6.02
C ALA A 214 25.12 38.47 -7.07
N ASP A 215 25.23 39.21 -8.17
CA ASP A 215 26.00 38.76 -9.33
C ASP A 215 27.50 39.11 -9.16
N ASN A 216 28.07 38.64 -8.03
CA ASN A 216 29.48 38.70 -7.75
C ASN A 216 30.06 37.33 -7.35
N LEU A 217 31.38 37.17 -7.51
CA LEU A 217 32.05 35.89 -7.33
C LEU A 217 31.95 35.37 -5.88
N ASP A 218 32.15 36.25 -4.91
CA ASP A 218 32.19 35.85 -3.50
C ASP A 218 30.83 35.33 -2.99
N ASP A 219 29.74 35.99 -3.36
CA ASP A 219 28.40 35.56 -3.02
C ASP A 219 27.98 34.27 -3.72
N LEU A 220 28.38 34.11 -5.00
CA LEU A 220 28.17 32.87 -5.75
C LEU A 220 28.96 31.70 -5.15
N GLU A 221 30.24 31.90 -4.81
CA GLU A 221 31.05 30.87 -4.15
C GLU A 221 30.49 30.45 -2.80
N ASN A 222 29.98 31.41 -2.02
CA ASN A 222 29.32 31.14 -0.76
C ASN A 222 28.03 30.33 -0.95
N ALA A 223 27.20 30.72 -1.93
CA ALA A 223 25.98 29.99 -2.26
C ALA A 223 26.27 28.56 -2.69
N PHE A 224 27.22 28.33 -3.59
CA PHE A 224 27.63 26.98 -4.02
C PHE A 224 28.22 26.17 -2.85
N SER A 225 29.02 26.78 -2.00
CA SER A 225 29.60 26.11 -0.83
C SER A 225 28.53 25.67 0.18
N SER A 226 27.43 26.43 0.30
CA SER A 226 26.30 26.07 1.16
C SER A 226 25.45 24.93 0.62
N CYS A 227 25.60 24.60 -0.68
CA CYS A 227 24.89 23.48 -1.34
C CYS A 227 25.59 22.13 -1.20
N ALA A 228 26.84 22.11 -0.79
CA ALA A 228 27.65 20.91 -0.64
C ALA A 228 27.39 20.22 0.70
#